data_b6a8aeeaa4fdf5ad48dc1b2933fdf3d7
#
_entry.id   b6a8aeeaa4fdf5ad48dc1b2933fdf3d7
#
_cell.length_a   1.000
_cell.length_b   1.000
_cell.length_c   1.000
_cell.angle_alpha   90.00
_cell.angle_beta   90.00
_cell.angle_gamma   90.00
#
_symmetry.space_group_name_H-M   'P 1'
#
loop_
_entity.id
_entity.type
_entity.pdbx_description
1 polymer ?
#
loop_
_entity_poly.entity_id
_entity_poly.type
_entity_poly.pdbx_seq_one_letter_code
_entity_poly.pdbx_strand_id
1 'polypeptide(L)'
;ALSSAASDVYKRQFLRLQEQNANNINLVTGSHFTPWIVQALELAKPKLHIPVVWNCGGYESLEILHMLDGLVDIYLPDLKFYTAETAKAYANCPDYFSVASKGILEMFRQVGALSWNGDLLERGLMVRHLVLPGHRKESMQILDWLADALPKADFLLSLMGQYTPPDEPLSDKHLNRRIATFEYESVPVSYTHLT
;
A
#
# COMPACT_ATOMS: atom_id res chain seq x y z
N ALA A 1 28.82 -12.58 5.54
CA ALA A 1 29.59 -11.91 4.47
C ALA A 1 28.71 -11.54 3.26
N LEU A 2 27.87 -12.46 2.73
CA LEU A 2 26.93 -12.14 1.62
C LEU A 2 25.83 -11.18 2.02
N SER A 3 25.35 -11.23 3.25
CA SER A 3 24.33 -10.34 3.82
C SER A 3 24.82 -8.89 3.91
N SER A 4 26.02 -8.64 4.39
CA SER A 4 26.60 -7.30 4.50
C SER A 4 26.84 -6.64 3.13
N ALA A 5 27.27 -7.44 2.13
CA ALA A 5 27.47 -6.93 0.78
C ALA A 5 26.17 -6.46 0.11
N ALA A 6 25.06 -7.19 0.28
CA ALA A 6 23.76 -6.80 -0.26
C ALA A 6 23.25 -5.50 0.39
N SER A 7 23.35 -5.39 1.72
CA SER A 7 22.92 -4.20 2.46
C SER A 7 23.77 -2.96 2.09
N ASP A 8 25.07 -3.13 1.86
CA ASP A 8 25.94 -2.06 1.40
C ASP A 8 25.61 -1.59 -0.04
N VAL A 9 25.14 -2.50 -0.90
CA VAL A 9 24.66 -2.14 -2.24
C VAL A 9 23.41 -1.28 -2.15
N TYR A 10 22.39 -1.73 -1.39
CA TYR A 10 21.15 -0.97 -1.19
C TYR A 10 21.41 0.39 -0.55
N LYS A 11 22.22 0.47 0.50
CA LYS A 11 22.62 1.74 1.13
C LYS A 11 23.19 2.72 0.12
N ARG A 12 24.14 2.28 -0.73
CA ARG A 12 24.73 3.13 -1.78
C ARG A 12 23.70 3.59 -2.78
N GLN A 13 22.75 2.72 -3.17
CA GLN A 13 21.66 3.06 -4.07
C GLN A 13 20.74 4.13 -3.48
N PHE A 14 20.36 4.02 -2.21
CA PHE A 14 19.51 5.00 -1.54
C PHE A 14 20.17 6.39 -1.51
N LEU A 15 21.44 6.47 -1.11
CA LEU A 15 22.17 7.73 -1.08
C LEU A 15 22.38 8.31 -2.47
N ARG A 16 22.64 7.47 -3.48
CA ARG A 16 22.77 7.92 -4.88
C ARG A 16 21.46 8.50 -5.43
N LEU A 17 20.32 7.88 -5.12
CA LEU A 17 19.02 8.43 -5.53
C LEU A 17 18.78 9.80 -4.91
N GLN A 18 19.09 9.97 -3.64
CA GLN A 18 19.05 11.28 -2.98
C GLN A 18 19.95 12.31 -3.65
N GLU A 19 21.20 11.96 -3.99
CA GLU A 19 22.14 12.84 -4.73
C GLU A 19 21.61 13.23 -6.12
N GLN A 20 20.74 12.40 -6.71
CA GLN A 20 20.05 12.66 -7.98
C GLN A 20 18.76 13.47 -7.80
N ASN A 21 18.50 14.03 -6.62
CA ASN A 21 17.30 14.79 -6.28
C ASN A 21 15.99 13.99 -6.39
N ALA A 22 16.01 12.69 -6.08
CA ALA A 22 14.78 11.91 -5.93
C ALA A 22 13.97 12.46 -4.75
N ASN A 23 12.65 12.51 -4.88
CA ASN A 23 11.75 12.98 -3.82
C ASN A 23 11.58 11.96 -2.70
N ASN A 24 11.81 10.68 -2.97
CA ASN A 24 11.71 9.59 -2.01
C ASN A 24 12.47 8.35 -2.46
N ILE A 25 12.61 7.38 -1.56
CA ILE A 25 13.05 6.01 -1.86
C ILE A 25 11.81 5.12 -1.87
N ASN A 26 11.36 4.69 -3.04
CA ASN A 26 10.19 3.84 -3.17
C ASN A 26 10.58 2.36 -3.23
N LEU A 27 10.33 1.62 -2.15
CA LEU A 27 10.60 0.19 -2.02
C LEU A 27 9.37 -0.60 -2.45
N VAL A 28 9.37 -1.07 -3.68
CA VAL A 28 8.25 -1.80 -4.28
C VAL A 28 8.41 -3.29 -4.04
N THR A 29 7.41 -3.92 -3.40
CA THR A 29 7.37 -5.38 -3.14
C THR A 29 8.63 -5.88 -2.40
N GLY A 30 9.08 -5.11 -1.42
CA GLY A 30 10.33 -5.37 -0.68
C GLY A 30 10.28 -6.53 0.31
N SER A 31 9.11 -7.13 0.57
CA SER A 31 8.86 -8.08 1.68
C SER A 31 9.84 -9.25 1.74
N HIS A 32 10.21 -9.82 0.58
CA HIS A 32 11.18 -10.93 0.51
C HIS A 32 12.63 -10.53 0.86
N PHE A 33 12.93 -9.24 0.81
CA PHE A 33 14.26 -8.69 1.06
C PHE A 33 14.33 -7.86 2.34
N THR A 34 13.28 -7.88 3.16
CA THR A 34 13.15 -7.04 4.36
C THR A 34 14.40 -7.05 5.26
N PRO A 35 15.02 -8.19 5.62
CA PRO A 35 16.18 -8.16 6.51
C PRO A 35 17.36 -7.35 5.96
N TRP A 36 17.61 -7.45 4.66
CA TRP A 36 18.69 -6.69 4.00
C TRP A 36 18.34 -5.23 3.80
N ILE A 37 17.06 -4.94 3.52
CA ILE A 37 16.55 -3.57 3.40
C ILE A 37 16.63 -2.87 4.74
N VAL A 38 16.18 -3.48 5.82
CA VAL A 38 16.25 -2.94 7.19
C VAL A 38 17.70 -2.58 7.54
N GLN A 39 18.63 -3.52 7.37
CA GLN A 39 20.04 -3.26 7.64
C GLN A 39 20.59 -2.12 6.77
N ALA A 40 20.19 -2.05 5.50
CA ALA A 40 20.63 -0.97 4.61
C ALA A 40 20.07 0.40 5.01
N LEU A 41 18.79 0.44 5.44
CA LEU A 41 18.14 1.66 5.92
C LEU A 41 18.77 2.15 7.23
N GLU A 42 19.03 1.26 8.18
CA GLU A 42 19.74 1.60 9.44
C GLU A 42 21.11 2.23 9.16
N LEU A 43 21.86 1.65 8.22
CA LEU A 43 23.17 2.17 7.80
C LEU A 43 23.09 3.47 7.01
N ALA A 44 21.99 3.72 6.27
CA ALA A 44 21.79 4.92 5.49
C ALA A 44 21.19 6.08 6.29
N LYS A 45 20.37 5.78 7.31
CA LYS A 45 19.57 6.72 8.10
C LYS A 45 20.31 7.98 8.55
N PRO A 46 21.57 7.95 9.00
CA PRO A 46 22.29 9.17 9.41
C PRO A 46 22.55 10.17 8.28
N LYS A 47 22.42 9.74 7.02
CA LYS A 47 22.70 10.53 5.80
C LYS A 47 21.51 10.63 4.85
N LEU A 48 20.44 9.91 5.13
CA LEU A 48 19.24 9.90 4.30
C LEU A 48 18.25 10.94 4.83
N HIS A 49 17.86 11.90 3.97
CA HIS A 49 16.98 13.02 4.30
C HIS A 49 15.69 13.04 3.49
N ILE A 50 15.55 12.14 2.52
CA ILE A 50 14.32 11.96 1.73
C ILE A 50 13.51 10.80 2.30
N PRO A 51 12.17 10.86 2.26
CA PRO A 51 11.31 9.85 2.86
C PRO A 51 11.47 8.47 2.20
N VAL A 52 11.32 7.44 3.03
CA VAL A 52 11.30 6.04 2.61
C VAL A 52 9.85 5.60 2.47
N VAL A 53 9.47 5.12 1.29
CA VAL A 53 8.13 4.61 0.98
C VAL A 53 8.16 3.09 0.90
N TRP A 54 7.28 2.42 1.68
CA TRP A 54 7.03 0.98 1.57
C TRP A 54 5.77 0.74 0.75
N ASN A 55 5.96 0.29 -0.49
CA ASN A 55 4.90 0.06 -1.46
C ASN A 55 4.65 -1.46 -1.57
N CYS A 56 3.51 -1.92 -1.09
CA CYS A 56 3.23 -3.34 -0.95
C CYS A 56 1.79 -3.72 -1.34
N GLY A 57 1.56 -5.02 -1.54
CA GLY A 57 0.25 -5.57 -1.87
C GLY A 57 -0.73 -5.64 -0.70
N GLY A 58 -0.36 -5.15 0.48
CA GLY A 58 -1.19 -5.14 1.69
C GLY A 58 -1.16 -6.44 2.49
N TYR A 59 -0.71 -7.55 1.93
CA TYR A 59 -0.61 -8.83 2.64
C TYR A 59 0.75 -8.97 3.33
N GLU A 60 0.99 -8.10 4.31
CA GLU A 60 2.23 -8.08 5.10
C GLU A 60 2.00 -8.69 6.48
N SER A 61 2.95 -9.51 6.94
CA SER A 61 2.92 -9.98 8.32
C SER A 61 3.27 -8.86 9.30
N LEU A 62 2.69 -8.90 10.50
CA LEU A 62 3.04 -7.94 11.56
C LEU A 62 4.52 -8.02 11.93
N GLU A 63 5.14 -9.20 11.84
CA GLU A 63 6.57 -9.37 12.08
C GLU A 63 7.42 -8.52 11.12
N ILE A 64 7.10 -8.57 9.82
CA ILE A 64 7.76 -7.74 8.80
C ILE A 64 7.55 -6.25 9.10
N LEU A 65 6.32 -5.86 9.44
CA LEU A 65 6.02 -4.46 9.75
C LEU A 65 6.76 -3.97 11.00
N HIS A 66 6.88 -4.80 12.04
CA HIS A 66 7.64 -4.44 13.23
C HIS A 66 9.14 -4.25 12.95
N MET A 67 9.71 -5.01 11.99
CA MET A 67 11.10 -4.78 11.55
C MET A 67 11.30 -3.44 10.85
N LEU A 68 10.24 -2.90 10.24
CA LEU A 68 10.27 -1.63 9.51
C LEU A 68 9.95 -0.40 10.38
N ASP A 69 9.55 -0.61 11.65
CA ASP A 69 9.15 0.48 12.55
C ASP A 69 10.30 1.48 12.76
N GLY A 70 10.00 2.75 12.51
CA GLY A 70 10.97 3.84 12.57
C GLY A 70 11.95 3.94 11.38
N LEU A 71 11.83 3.07 10.38
CA LEU A 71 12.65 3.09 9.15
C LEU A 71 11.87 3.53 7.92
N VAL A 72 10.56 3.37 7.93
CA VAL A 72 9.64 3.76 6.86
C VAL A 72 8.89 5.02 7.27
N ASP A 73 8.80 5.97 6.34
CA ASP A 73 8.11 7.24 6.53
C ASP A 73 6.71 7.22 5.92
N ILE A 74 6.53 6.53 4.79
CA ILE A 74 5.27 6.46 4.07
C ILE A 74 4.94 5.00 3.76
N TYR A 75 3.78 4.53 4.21
CA TYR A 75 3.23 3.26 3.79
C TYR A 75 2.24 3.44 2.63
N LEU A 76 2.38 2.60 1.61
CA LEU A 76 1.56 2.60 0.39
C LEU A 76 1.02 1.19 0.11
N PRO A 77 0.15 0.64 1.00
CA PRO A 77 -0.45 -0.67 0.80
C PRO A 77 -1.61 -0.65 -0.19
N ASP A 78 -1.78 -1.77 -0.91
CA ASP A 78 -3.05 -2.07 -1.57
C ASP A 78 -4.03 -2.69 -0.56
N LEU A 79 -5.30 -2.32 -0.62
CA LEU A 79 -6.40 -3.05 0.01
C LEU A 79 -7.33 -3.55 -1.09
N LYS A 80 -7.12 -4.81 -1.51
CA LYS A 80 -7.66 -5.34 -2.77
C LYS A 80 -9.03 -5.96 -2.62
N PHE A 81 -9.23 -6.78 -1.57
CA PHE A 81 -10.41 -7.62 -1.38
C PHE A 81 -10.95 -7.46 0.04
N TYR A 82 -12.26 -7.51 0.17
CA TYR A 82 -12.95 -7.51 1.47
C TYR A 82 -13.44 -8.90 1.85
N THR A 83 -14.03 -9.64 0.89
CA THR A 83 -14.59 -10.96 1.16
C THR A 83 -13.57 -12.07 0.95
N ALA A 84 -13.69 -13.15 1.73
CA ALA A 84 -12.84 -14.32 1.60
C ALA A 84 -13.05 -15.03 0.24
N GLU A 85 -14.26 -14.97 -0.30
CA GLU A 85 -14.62 -15.56 -1.58
C GLU A 85 -13.86 -14.90 -2.73
N THR A 86 -13.89 -13.57 -2.80
CA THR A 86 -13.20 -12.79 -3.84
C THR A 86 -11.68 -12.93 -3.71
N ALA A 87 -11.17 -12.84 -2.49
CA ALA A 87 -9.75 -13.00 -2.20
C ALA A 87 -9.24 -14.41 -2.58
N LYS A 88 -10.04 -15.44 -2.31
CA LYS A 88 -9.71 -16.81 -2.74
C LYS A 88 -9.76 -16.97 -4.25
N ALA A 89 -10.80 -16.42 -4.89
CA ALA A 89 -11.00 -16.55 -6.34
C ALA A 89 -9.89 -15.88 -7.16
N TYR A 90 -9.40 -14.69 -6.73
CA TYR A 90 -8.48 -13.88 -7.55
C TYR A 90 -7.03 -13.88 -7.05
N ALA A 91 -6.80 -14.24 -5.79
CA ALA A 91 -5.44 -14.27 -5.22
C ALA A 91 -5.11 -15.58 -4.50
N ASN A 92 -6.04 -16.54 -4.44
CA ASN A 92 -5.91 -17.78 -3.66
C ASN A 92 -5.53 -17.54 -2.18
N CYS A 93 -6.05 -16.46 -1.59
CA CYS A 93 -5.69 -15.95 -0.27
C CYS A 93 -6.96 -15.58 0.53
N PRO A 94 -7.73 -16.55 1.05
CA PRO A 94 -9.04 -16.29 1.67
C PRO A 94 -8.98 -15.44 2.94
N ASP A 95 -7.85 -15.35 3.59
CA ASP A 95 -7.60 -14.55 4.79
C ASP A 95 -7.02 -13.15 4.49
N TYR A 96 -6.99 -12.76 3.20
CA TYR A 96 -6.38 -11.50 2.75
C TYR A 96 -6.84 -10.29 3.58
N PHE A 97 -8.16 -10.09 3.71
CA PHE A 97 -8.68 -8.93 4.43
C PHE A 97 -8.27 -8.93 5.91
N SER A 98 -8.32 -10.10 6.55
CA SER A 98 -7.92 -10.23 7.96
C SER A 98 -6.45 -9.89 8.19
N VAL A 99 -5.56 -10.21 7.25
CA VAL A 99 -4.14 -9.87 7.31
C VAL A 99 -3.92 -8.40 6.94
N ALA A 100 -4.47 -7.97 5.81
CA ALA A 100 -4.28 -6.62 5.29
C ALA A 100 -4.85 -5.54 6.23
N SER A 101 -6.01 -5.76 6.83
CA SER A 101 -6.62 -4.82 7.78
C SER A 101 -5.76 -4.61 9.03
N LYS A 102 -5.22 -5.69 9.61
CA LYS A 102 -4.28 -5.60 10.73
C LYS A 102 -2.99 -4.91 10.35
N GLY A 103 -2.46 -5.23 9.15
CA GLY A 103 -1.27 -4.58 8.61
C GLY A 103 -1.45 -3.08 8.43
N ILE A 104 -2.57 -2.64 7.86
CA ILE A 104 -2.87 -1.22 7.65
C ILE A 104 -2.97 -0.47 8.99
N LEU A 105 -3.60 -1.06 10.01
CA LEU A 105 -3.66 -0.46 11.35
C LEU A 105 -2.27 -0.32 11.98
N GLU A 106 -1.42 -1.33 11.82
CA GLU A 106 -0.04 -1.27 12.30
C GLU A 106 0.78 -0.24 11.52
N MET A 107 0.65 -0.17 10.19
CA MET A 107 1.29 0.85 9.37
C MET A 107 0.89 2.26 9.83
N PHE A 108 -0.40 2.48 10.08
CA PHE A 108 -0.88 3.76 10.60
C PHE A 108 -0.33 4.07 12.00
N ARG A 109 -0.28 3.07 12.89
CA ARG A 109 0.35 3.23 14.22
C ARG A 109 1.79 3.74 14.11
N GLN A 110 2.55 3.23 13.14
CA GLN A 110 3.96 3.57 12.97
C GLN A 110 4.17 4.98 12.43
N VAL A 111 3.39 5.39 11.43
CA VAL A 111 3.62 6.67 10.74
C VAL A 111 2.71 7.79 11.24
N GLY A 112 1.55 7.48 11.81
CA GLY A 112 0.61 8.47 12.33
C GLY A 112 -0.04 9.34 11.24
N ALA A 113 -0.44 10.55 11.62
CA ALA A 113 -1.07 11.52 10.76
C ALA A 113 -0.16 11.98 9.61
N LEU A 114 -0.79 12.51 8.55
CA LEU A 114 -0.08 13.01 7.38
C LEU A 114 0.82 14.20 7.71
N SER A 115 2.05 14.18 7.22
CA SER A 115 3.00 15.30 7.29
C SER A 115 3.46 15.69 5.88
N TRP A 116 3.41 16.99 5.60
CA TRP A 116 3.69 17.55 4.30
C TRP A 116 4.80 18.60 4.34
N ASN A 117 5.59 18.64 3.27
CA ASN A 117 6.54 19.71 3.00
C ASN A 117 6.16 20.34 1.65
N GLY A 118 5.45 21.46 1.67
CA GLY A 118 4.78 22.00 0.49
C GLY A 118 3.78 20.98 -0.07
N ASP A 119 3.98 20.57 -1.32
CA ASP A 119 3.12 19.60 -2.01
C ASP A 119 3.65 18.13 -1.90
N LEU A 120 4.74 17.92 -1.18
CA LEU A 120 5.34 16.60 -1.02
C LEU A 120 4.93 15.98 0.32
N LEU A 121 4.37 14.77 0.26
CA LEU A 121 4.12 13.95 1.45
C LEU A 121 5.46 13.44 2.01
N GLU A 122 5.76 13.77 3.26
CA GLU A 122 6.97 13.30 3.94
C GLU A 122 6.69 12.13 4.87
N ARG A 123 5.47 12.02 5.39
CA ARG A 123 5.09 10.94 6.32
C ARG A 123 3.61 10.65 6.25
N GLY A 124 3.22 9.38 6.41
CA GLY A 124 1.82 9.00 6.51
C GLY A 124 1.46 7.70 5.81
N LEU A 125 0.17 7.42 5.77
CA LEU A 125 -0.42 6.25 5.14
C LEU A 125 -1.23 6.65 3.91
N MET A 126 -0.99 6.00 2.77
CA MET A 126 -1.81 6.11 1.57
C MET A 126 -2.29 4.72 1.16
N VAL A 127 -3.55 4.41 1.42
CA VAL A 127 -4.17 3.14 0.99
C VAL A 127 -4.61 3.24 -0.46
N ARG A 128 -4.26 2.23 -1.28
CA ARG A 128 -4.73 2.13 -2.67
C ARG A 128 -5.80 1.06 -2.77
N HIS A 129 -6.87 1.35 -3.51
CA HIS A 129 -7.89 0.38 -3.84
C HIS A 129 -8.27 0.48 -5.32
N LEU A 130 -8.20 -0.66 -6.03
CA LEU A 130 -8.66 -0.78 -7.42
C LEU A 130 -10.09 -1.32 -7.44
N VAL A 131 -11.03 -0.51 -7.93
CA VAL A 131 -12.42 -0.93 -8.12
C VAL A 131 -12.50 -1.92 -9.27
N LEU A 132 -12.94 -3.14 -8.98
CA LEU A 132 -13.09 -4.19 -9.98
C LEU A 132 -14.49 -4.17 -10.59
N PRO A 133 -14.62 -4.44 -11.92
CA PRO A 133 -15.92 -4.55 -12.57
C PRO A 133 -16.79 -5.62 -11.92
N GLY A 134 -18.04 -5.29 -11.61
CA GLY A 134 -18.99 -6.17 -10.92
C GLY A 134 -18.86 -6.21 -9.40
N HIS A 135 -17.77 -5.68 -8.81
CA HIS A 135 -17.46 -5.76 -7.38
C HIS A 135 -17.60 -4.44 -6.62
N ARG A 136 -18.34 -3.47 -7.14
CA ARG A 136 -18.50 -2.14 -6.50
C ARG A 136 -18.99 -2.18 -5.05
N LYS A 137 -19.82 -3.18 -4.68
CA LYS A 137 -20.32 -3.34 -3.32
C LYS A 137 -19.19 -3.71 -2.34
N GLU A 138 -18.27 -4.54 -2.78
CA GLU A 138 -17.09 -4.89 -2.01
C GLU A 138 -16.17 -3.69 -1.83
N SER A 139 -16.00 -2.87 -2.87
CA SER A 139 -15.28 -1.60 -2.78
C SER A 139 -15.91 -0.65 -1.76
N MET A 140 -17.24 -0.55 -1.72
CA MET A 140 -17.95 0.23 -0.68
C MET A 140 -17.66 -0.29 0.73
N GLN A 141 -17.70 -1.60 0.94
CA GLN A 141 -17.37 -2.22 2.24
C GLN A 141 -15.92 -1.92 2.68
N ILE A 142 -14.98 -1.88 1.73
CA ILE A 142 -13.60 -1.46 1.99
C ILE A 142 -13.54 -0.01 2.45
N LEU A 143 -14.26 0.90 1.77
CA LEU A 143 -14.29 2.30 2.13
C LEU A 143 -14.95 2.53 3.49
N ASP A 144 -16.07 1.86 3.76
CA ASP A 144 -16.77 1.89 5.04
C ASP A 144 -15.82 1.45 6.18
N TRP A 145 -15.11 0.33 5.97
CA TRP A 145 -14.13 -0.15 6.95
C TRP A 145 -13.00 0.86 7.18
N LEU A 146 -12.43 1.46 6.13
CA LEU A 146 -11.39 2.49 6.27
C LEU A 146 -11.88 3.71 7.05
N ALA A 147 -13.13 4.15 6.79
CA ALA A 147 -13.74 5.29 7.50
C ALA A 147 -13.98 5.02 8.99
N ASP A 148 -14.28 3.76 9.35
CA ASP A 148 -14.52 3.35 10.73
C ASP A 148 -13.21 3.07 11.48
N ALA A 149 -12.20 2.53 10.80
CA ALA A 149 -10.98 2.02 11.41
C ALA A 149 -9.87 3.07 11.56
N LEU A 150 -9.86 4.11 10.70
CA LEU A 150 -8.82 5.14 10.67
C LEU A 150 -9.39 6.53 10.93
N PRO A 151 -8.62 7.43 11.59
CA PRO A 151 -9.05 8.81 11.79
C PRO A 151 -9.23 9.52 10.44
N LYS A 152 -10.36 10.20 10.28
CA LYS A 152 -10.64 10.99 9.07
C LYS A 152 -9.58 12.09 8.91
N ALA A 153 -9.17 12.31 7.67
CA ALA A 153 -8.14 13.28 7.27
C ALA A 153 -6.69 12.93 7.66
N ASP A 154 -6.43 11.84 8.38
CA ASP A 154 -5.08 11.44 8.77
C ASP A 154 -4.43 10.40 7.84
N PHE A 155 -5.15 9.98 6.81
CA PHE A 155 -4.62 9.09 5.76
C PHE A 155 -5.13 9.49 4.38
N LEU A 156 -4.47 9.02 3.32
CA LEU A 156 -4.90 9.21 1.95
C LEU A 156 -5.51 7.92 1.40
N LEU A 157 -6.55 8.07 0.58
CA LEU A 157 -7.14 7.00 -0.20
C LEU A 157 -6.94 7.28 -1.69
N SER A 158 -6.22 6.38 -2.38
CA SER A 158 -6.12 6.38 -3.83
C SER A 158 -7.11 5.36 -4.40
N LEU A 159 -8.29 5.83 -4.78
CA LEU A 159 -9.31 5.01 -5.43
C LEU A 159 -9.05 4.99 -6.93
N MET A 160 -8.83 3.78 -7.48
CA MET A 160 -8.40 3.58 -8.85
C MET A 160 -9.49 2.89 -9.68
N GLY A 161 -9.73 3.39 -10.89
CA GLY A 161 -10.70 2.83 -11.86
C GLY A 161 -10.05 2.24 -13.12
N GLN A 162 -8.73 2.18 -13.20
CA GLN A 162 -7.99 1.79 -14.40
C GLN A 162 -7.82 0.27 -14.58
N TYR A 163 -8.82 -0.53 -14.19
CA TYR A 163 -8.77 -1.97 -14.45
C TYR A 163 -8.71 -2.26 -15.95
N THR A 164 -7.73 -3.06 -16.35
CA THR A 164 -7.60 -3.57 -17.72
C THR A 164 -7.83 -5.07 -17.71
N PRO A 165 -8.83 -5.59 -18.46
CA PRO A 165 -9.04 -7.02 -18.55
C PRO A 165 -7.83 -7.71 -19.20
N PRO A 166 -7.51 -8.96 -18.81
CA PRO A 166 -6.46 -9.72 -19.46
C PRO A 166 -6.86 -10.12 -20.89
N ASP A 167 -5.87 -10.45 -21.71
CA ASP A 167 -6.10 -10.91 -23.09
C ASP A 167 -6.84 -12.26 -23.12
N GLU A 168 -6.54 -13.16 -22.19
CA GLU A 168 -7.24 -14.42 -22.03
C GLU A 168 -8.45 -14.25 -21.10
N PRO A 169 -9.66 -14.66 -21.54
CA PRO A 169 -10.86 -14.51 -20.74
C PRO A 169 -10.79 -15.28 -19.42
N LEU A 170 -11.11 -14.59 -18.33
CA LEU A 170 -11.26 -15.18 -17.01
C LEU A 170 -12.62 -15.88 -16.87
N SER A 171 -12.71 -16.82 -15.92
CA SER A 171 -13.96 -17.50 -15.58
C SER A 171 -15.03 -16.55 -15.07
N ASP A 172 -14.64 -15.53 -14.33
CA ASP A 172 -15.53 -14.42 -13.98
C ASP A 172 -15.70 -13.46 -15.17
N LYS A 173 -16.90 -13.48 -15.75
CA LYS A 173 -17.24 -12.65 -16.90
C LYS A 173 -17.20 -11.14 -16.61
N HIS A 174 -17.36 -10.72 -15.35
CA HIS A 174 -17.28 -9.32 -14.98
C HIS A 174 -15.87 -8.77 -15.21
N LEU A 175 -14.84 -9.57 -14.98
CA LEU A 175 -13.44 -9.18 -15.16
C LEU A 175 -12.96 -9.19 -16.61
N ASN A 176 -13.78 -9.64 -17.56
CA ASN A 176 -13.46 -9.63 -18.99
C ASN A 176 -13.84 -8.30 -19.68
N ARG A 177 -14.15 -7.27 -18.93
CA ARG A 177 -14.48 -5.93 -19.40
C ARG A 177 -13.82 -4.85 -18.54
N ARG A 178 -13.76 -3.65 -19.04
CA ARG A 178 -13.39 -2.48 -18.23
C ARG A 178 -14.52 -2.15 -17.26
N ILE A 179 -14.18 -1.41 -16.22
CA ILE A 179 -15.17 -0.87 -15.26
C ILE A 179 -16.12 0.09 -15.99
N ALA A 180 -17.40 0.04 -15.67
CA ALA A 180 -18.35 1.03 -16.15
C ALA A 180 -18.29 2.30 -15.27
N THR A 181 -18.54 3.46 -15.87
CA THR A 181 -18.48 4.76 -15.17
C THR A 181 -19.32 4.78 -13.90
N PHE A 182 -20.58 4.28 -13.98
CA PHE A 182 -21.46 4.26 -12.81
C PHE A 182 -20.95 3.34 -11.69
N GLU A 183 -20.23 2.25 -12.01
CA GLU A 183 -19.65 1.36 -11.00
C GLU A 183 -18.56 2.08 -10.20
N TYR A 184 -17.72 2.84 -10.91
CA TYR A 184 -16.66 3.62 -10.27
C TYR A 184 -17.22 4.81 -9.48
N GLU A 185 -18.08 5.63 -10.11
CA GLU A 185 -18.61 6.85 -9.51
C GLU A 185 -19.51 6.60 -8.30
N SER A 186 -20.18 5.44 -8.24
CA SER A 186 -21.02 5.08 -7.10
C SER A 186 -20.23 4.73 -5.82
N VAL A 187 -18.95 4.38 -5.93
CA VAL A 187 -18.11 3.99 -4.77
C VAL A 187 -17.77 5.20 -3.90
N PRO A 188 -17.21 6.31 -4.42
CA PRO A 188 -16.90 7.48 -3.58
C PRO A 188 -18.14 8.17 -3.03
N VAL A 189 -19.31 8.07 -3.67
CA VAL A 189 -20.56 8.63 -3.16
C VAL A 189 -20.95 8.01 -1.83
N SER A 190 -20.77 6.70 -1.64
CA SER A 190 -21.00 6.06 -0.34
C SER A 190 -20.07 6.63 0.75
N TYR A 191 -18.83 6.93 0.41
CA TYR A 191 -17.84 7.48 1.34
C TYR A 191 -18.14 8.93 1.75
N THR A 192 -18.63 9.78 0.82
CA THR A 192 -18.96 11.19 1.11
C THR A 192 -20.19 11.35 2.00
N HIS A 193 -21.05 10.36 2.10
CA HIS A 193 -22.20 10.37 3.04
C HIS A 193 -21.81 10.04 4.49
N LEU A 194 -20.56 9.59 4.73
CA LEU A 194 -20.01 9.32 6.06
C LEU A 194 -19.21 10.50 6.64
N THR A 195 -19.05 11.57 5.89
CA THR A 195 -18.44 12.83 6.31
C THR A 195 -19.51 13.86 6.67
#